data_9dd32ea3eb0ed049b895e04f8eaac02c
#
_entry.id   9dd32ea3eb0ed049b895e04f8eaac02c
#
_cell.length_a   1.000
_cell.length_b   1.000
_cell.length_c   1.000
_cell.angle_alpha   90.00
_cell.angle_beta   90.00
_cell.angle_gamma   90.00
#
_symmetry.space_group_name_H-M   'P 1'
#
loop_
_entity.id
_entity.type
_entity.pdbx_description
1 polymer ?
#
loop_
_entity_poly.entity_id
_entity_poly.type
_entity_poly.pdbx_seq_one_letter_code
_entity_poly.pdbx_strand_id
1 'polypeptide(L)' 'MKARQLRDLTDEELDEKLGETRQELFNLRFQSATGALENGARLRLAKREIARILTIKNERARLGKV' A
#
# COMPACT_ATOMS: atom_id res chain seq x y z
N MET A 1 0.84 7.13 3.90
CA MET A 1 -0.04 7.34 5.09
C MET A 1 0.53 6.61 6.29
N LYS A 2 0.32 7.16 7.47
CA LYS A 2 0.71 6.48 8.71
C LYS A 2 -0.31 5.38 9.01
N ALA A 3 0.12 4.32 9.71
CA ALA A 3 -0.76 3.21 10.07
C ALA A 3 -2.03 3.66 10.81
N ARG A 4 -1.90 4.69 11.65
CA ARG A 4 -3.03 5.28 12.37
C ARG A 4 -4.12 5.78 11.44
N GLN A 5 -3.72 6.47 10.37
CA GLN A 5 -4.67 6.99 9.37
C GLN A 5 -5.35 5.85 8.62
N LEU A 6 -4.62 4.80 8.30
CA LEU A 6 -5.16 3.63 7.61
C LEU A 6 -6.19 2.88 8.47
N ARG A 7 -5.99 2.86 9.79
CA ARG A 7 -6.93 2.19 10.71
C ARG A 7 -8.28 2.89 10.81
N ASP A 8 -8.35 4.16 10.44
CA ASP A 8 -9.59 4.92 10.42
C ASP A 8 -10.42 4.68 9.16
N LEU A 9 -9.88 3.98 8.16
CA LEU A 9 -10.56 3.70 6.90
C LEU A 9 -11.46 2.47 7.00
N THR A 10 -12.55 2.47 6.25
CA THR A 10 -13.39 1.28 6.09
C THR A 10 -12.65 0.22 5.27
N ASP A 11 -13.16 -1.02 5.28
CA ASP A 11 -12.57 -2.09 4.47
C ASP A 11 -12.60 -1.76 2.98
N GLU A 12 -13.68 -1.15 2.51
CA GLU A 12 -13.79 -0.71 1.12
C GLU A 12 -12.75 0.36 0.78
N GLU A 13 -12.56 1.33 1.67
CA GLU A 13 -11.57 2.37 1.49
C GLU A 13 -10.14 1.80 1.50
N LEU A 14 -9.88 0.80 2.35
CA LEU A 14 -8.60 0.11 2.38
C LEU A 14 -8.33 -0.64 1.06
N ASP A 15 -9.35 -1.29 0.51
CA ASP A 15 -9.22 -1.99 -0.76
C ASP A 15 -8.95 -1.01 -1.91
N GLU A 16 -9.62 0.12 -1.94
CA GLU A 16 -9.35 1.18 -2.90
C GLU A 16 -7.92 1.68 -2.80
N LYS A 17 -7.49 1.98 -1.57
CA LYS A 17 -6.13 2.46 -1.31
C LYS A 17 -5.09 1.44 -1.74
N LEU A 18 -5.36 0.17 -1.47
CA LEU A 18 -4.49 -0.92 -1.88
C LEU A 18 -4.35 -0.98 -3.40
N GLY A 19 -5.47 -0.88 -4.12
CA GLY A 19 -5.47 -0.87 -5.57
C GLY A 19 -4.69 0.30 -6.15
N GLU A 20 -4.90 1.50 -5.62
CA GLU A 20 -4.18 2.70 -6.03
C GLU A 20 -2.68 2.56 -5.79
N THR A 21 -2.30 2.06 -4.63
CA THR A 21 -0.89 1.92 -4.25
C THR A 21 -0.20 0.85 -5.09
N ARG A 22 -0.89 -0.24 -5.41
CA ARG A 22 -0.37 -1.28 -6.30
C ARG A 22 -0.14 -0.75 -7.72
N GLN A 23 -1.06 0.09 -8.20
CA GLN A 23 -0.92 0.74 -9.50
C GLN A 23 0.29 1.68 -9.50
N GLU A 24 0.46 2.46 -8.45
CA GLU A 24 1.63 3.32 -8.29
C GLU A 24 2.92 2.50 -8.26
N LEU A 25 2.95 1.40 -7.52
CA LEU A 25 4.11 0.53 -7.45
C LEU A 25 4.46 -0.04 -8.82
N PHE A 26 3.46 -0.48 -9.57
CA PHE A 26 3.66 -0.98 -10.93
C PHE A 26 4.31 0.09 -11.82
N ASN A 27 3.78 1.31 -11.78
CA ASN A 27 4.32 2.42 -12.58
C ASN A 27 5.75 2.76 -12.17
N LEU A 28 6.06 2.76 -10.87
CA LEU A 28 7.40 3.03 -10.38
C LEU A 28 8.38 1.93 -10.78
N ARG A 29 7.96 0.68 -10.76
CA ARG A 29 8.79 -0.45 -11.22
C ARG A 29 9.09 -0.34 -12.71
N PHE A 30 8.08 0.05 -13.48
CA PHE A 30 8.25 0.27 -14.91
C PHE A 30 9.27 1.38 -15.17
N GLN A 31 9.16 2.52 -14.46
CA GLN A 31 10.11 3.61 -14.57
C GLN A 31 11.51 3.17 -14.18
N SER A 32 11.65 2.37 -13.14
CA SER A 32 12.94 1.83 -12.72
C SER A 32 13.56 0.95 -13.80
N ALA A 33 12.76 0.09 -14.42
CA ALA A 33 13.22 -0.82 -15.47
C ALA A 33 13.69 -0.07 -16.72
N THR A 34 13.07 1.07 -17.02
CA THR A 34 13.44 1.89 -18.19
C THR A 34 14.51 2.93 -17.88
N GLY A 35 14.96 3.03 -16.62
CA GLY A 35 15.93 4.03 -16.20
C GLY A 35 15.36 5.43 -15.99
N ALA A 36 14.03 5.59 -16.06
CA ALA A 36 13.37 6.88 -15.90
C ALA A 36 13.12 7.28 -14.45
N LEU A 37 13.29 6.36 -13.49
CA LEU A 37 13.07 6.62 -12.08
C LEU A 37 14.26 7.37 -11.48
N GLU A 38 14.02 8.61 -11.06
CA GLU A 38 15.06 9.46 -10.48
C GLU A 38 15.31 9.20 -8.99
N ASN A 39 14.27 8.76 -8.27
CA ASN A 39 14.35 8.58 -6.83
C ASN A 39 13.72 7.26 -6.40
N GLY A 40 14.56 6.32 -5.99
CA GLY A 40 14.11 5.00 -5.52
C GLY A 40 13.36 5.03 -4.18
N ALA A 41 13.39 6.14 -3.43
CA ALA A 41 12.67 6.25 -2.18
C ALA A 41 11.16 6.11 -2.36
N ARG A 42 10.61 6.61 -3.47
CA ARG A 42 9.18 6.47 -3.78
C ARG A 42 8.77 5.01 -3.93
N LEU A 43 9.62 4.21 -4.55
CA LEU A 43 9.40 2.77 -4.71
C LEU A 43 9.31 2.08 -3.35
N ARG A 44 10.24 2.39 -2.45
CA ARG A 44 10.26 1.83 -1.10
C ARG A 44 9.03 2.25 -0.29
N LEU A 45 8.63 3.52 -0.40
CA LEU A 45 7.43 4.03 0.28
C LEU A 45 6.17 3.34 -0.19
N ALA A 46 6.02 3.11 -1.49
CA ALA A 46 4.87 2.40 -2.04
C ALA A 46 4.82 0.96 -1.52
N LYS A 47 5.94 0.26 -1.48
CA LYS A 47 6.02 -1.11 -0.93
C LYS A 47 5.63 -1.14 0.54
N ARG A 48 6.10 -0.19 1.34
CA ARG A 48 5.76 -0.08 2.76
C ARG A 48 4.28 0.18 2.96
N GLU A 49 3.70 1.04 2.15
CA GLU A 49 2.28 1.36 2.26
C GLU A 49 1.41 0.14 1.96
N ILE A 50 1.74 -0.63 0.94
CA ILE A 50 1.06 -1.89 0.64
C ILE A 50 1.17 -2.85 1.83
N ALA A 51 2.36 -3.00 2.41
CA ALA A 51 2.57 -3.86 3.57
C ALA A 51 1.73 -3.43 4.77
N ARG A 52 1.63 -2.13 5.02
CA ARG A 52 0.80 -1.60 6.12
C ARG A 52 -0.68 -1.87 5.89
N ILE A 53 -1.18 -1.65 4.69
CA ILE A 53 -2.58 -1.91 4.35
C ILE A 53 -2.90 -3.39 4.55
N LEU A 54 -2.05 -4.28 4.04
CA LEU A 54 -2.24 -5.72 4.18
C LEU A 54 -2.20 -6.17 5.64
N THR A 55 -1.31 -5.58 6.44
CA THR A 55 -1.23 -5.86 7.87
C THR A 55 -2.53 -5.51 8.58
N ILE A 56 -3.08 -4.33 8.29
CA ILE A 56 -4.34 -3.87 8.90
C ILE A 56 -5.50 -4.77 8.47
N LYS A 57 -5.57 -5.15 7.22
CA LYS A 57 -6.58 -6.08 6.72
C LYS A 57 -6.49 -7.44 7.42
N ASN A 58 -5.27 -7.94 7.62
CA ASN A 58 -5.05 -9.19 8.35
C ASN A 58 -5.46 -9.09 9.81
N GLU A 59 -5.14 -7.98 10.47
CA GLU A 59 -5.58 -7.74 11.86
C GLU A 59 -7.10 -7.79 11.97
N ARG A 60 -7.81 -7.11 11.06
CA ARG A 60 -9.27 -7.10 11.04
C ARG A 60 -9.85 -8.48 10.79
N ALA A 61 -9.25 -9.24 9.89
CA ALA A 61 -9.68 -10.60 9.61
C ALA A 61 -9.54 -11.51 10.82
N ARG A 62 -8.45 -11.37 11.59
CA ARG A 62 -8.24 -12.12 12.83
C ARG A 62 -9.28 -11.76 13.88
N LEU A 63 -9.53 -10.48 14.09
CA LEU A 63 -10.51 -10.02 15.07
C LEU A 63 -11.92 -10.45 14.70
N GLY A 64 -12.22 -10.49 13.42
CA GLY A 64 -13.53 -10.91 12.93
C GLY A 64 -13.81 -12.40 13.06
N LYS A 65 -12.81 -13.20 13.39
CA LYS A 65 -12.93 -14.67 13.51
C LYS A 65 -13.11 -15.15 14.94
N VAL A 66 -13.19 -14.27 15.87
CA VAL A 66 -13.35 -14.62 17.29
C VAL A 66 -14.77 -15.12 17.60
#